data_0bc1ad20d88b1adb07b797b16a48deb8
#
_entry.id   0bc1ad20d88b1adb07b797b16a48deb8
#
_cell.length_a   1.000
_cell.length_b   1.000
_cell.length_c   1.000
_cell.angle_alpha   90.00
_cell.angle_beta   90.00
_cell.angle_gamma   90.00
#
_symmetry.space_group_name_H-M   'P 1'
#
loop_
_entity.id
_entity.type
_entity.pdbx_description
1 polymer ?
#
loop_
_entity_poly.entity_id
_entity_poly.type
_entity_poly.pdbx_seq_one_letter_code
_entity_poly.pdbx_strand_id
1 'polypeptide(L)'
;MKQPKNIIFDLGGVLVDWNPEYVYLDIFKGDQKKMKWFFDEICTFDWNENQDAGYPLAQATEERVALFPQYEDWIRAYYGRWEEMLRGAIHETVALLKLLIDDPTYHVYALTNWSGETFPIA
;
A
#
# COMPACT_ATOMS: atom_id res chain seq x y z
N MET A 1 -25.16 -29.44 11.31
CA MET A 1 -25.06 -27.99 11.09
C MET A 1 -23.60 -27.62 10.80
N LYS A 2 -23.37 -26.97 9.67
CA LYS A 2 -22.00 -26.56 9.33
C LYS A 2 -21.63 -25.31 10.13
N GLN A 3 -20.43 -25.29 10.70
CA GLN A 3 -19.91 -24.10 11.35
C GLN A 3 -19.49 -23.08 10.30
N PRO A 4 -19.69 -21.77 10.53
CA PRO A 4 -19.19 -20.75 9.62
C PRO A 4 -17.67 -20.82 9.43
N LYS A 5 -17.23 -20.60 8.21
CA LYS A 5 -15.81 -20.51 7.89
C LYS A 5 -15.34 -19.05 7.96
N ASN A 6 -14.16 -18.87 8.53
CA ASN A 6 -13.55 -17.54 8.59
C ASN A 6 -12.75 -17.29 7.32
N ILE A 7 -13.02 -16.15 6.67
CA ILE A 7 -12.32 -15.74 5.46
C ILE A 7 -11.72 -14.37 5.72
N ILE A 8 -10.43 -14.25 5.41
CA ILE A 8 -9.68 -13.01 5.62
C ILE A 8 -9.24 -12.48 4.27
N PHE A 9 -9.57 -11.20 3.99
CA PHE A 9 -9.13 -10.50 2.78
C PHE A 9 -8.07 -9.48 3.13
N ASP A 10 -6.96 -9.50 2.37
CA ASP A 10 -5.97 -8.43 2.39
C ASP A 10 -6.49 -7.27 1.54
N LEU A 11 -6.40 -6.04 2.05
CA LEU A 11 -6.90 -4.87 1.33
C LEU A 11 -5.94 -4.43 0.22
N GLY A 12 -4.64 -4.37 0.51
CA GLY A 12 -3.66 -3.94 -0.48
C GLY A 12 -3.38 -5.03 -1.52
N GLY A 13 -3.59 -4.72 -2.81
CA GLY A 13 -3.36 -5.65 -3.90
C GLY A 13 -4.43 -6.72 -4.09
N VAL A 14 -5.40 -6.83 -3.19
CA VAL A 14 -6.50 -7.81 -3.29
C VAL A 14 -7.84 -7.10 -3.47
N LEU A 15 -8.24 -6.21 -2.57
CA LEU A 15 -9.50 -5.46 -2.66
C LEU A 15 -9.28 -4.08 -3.27
N VAL A 16 -8.11 -3.47 -3.07
CA VAL A 16 -7.78 -2.13 -3.56
C VAL A 16 -6.48 -2.21 -4.35
N ASP A 17 -6.49 -1.63 -5.54
CA ASP A 17 -5.29 -1.51 -6.37
C ASP A 17 -4.40 -0.42 -5.81
N TRP A 18 -3.33 -0.82 -5.12
CA TRP A 18 -2.31 0.07 -4.58
C TRP A 18 -0.96 -0.33 -5.16
N ASN A 19 -0.28 0.64 -5.80
CA ASN A 19 1.03 0.39 -6.37
C ASN A 19 1.84 1.70 -6.39
N PRO A 20 2.97 1.76 -5.67
CA PRO A 20 3.82 2.95 -5.66
C PRO A 20 4.42 3.25 -7.04
N GLU A 21 4.48 2.29 -7.95
CA GLU A 21 4.96 2.52 -9.31
C GLU A 21 4.14 3.58 -10.05
N TYR A 22 2.85 3.74 -9.75
CA TYR A 22 2.02 4.74 -10.39
C TYR A 22 2.55 6.17 -10.19
N VAL A 23 3.14 6.44 -9.03
CA VAL A 23 3.77 7.74 -8.75
C VAL A 23 5.15 7.83 -9.40
N TYR A 24 5.96 6.79 -9.25
CA TYR A 24 7.36 6.86 -9.66
C TYR A 24 7.58 6.67 -11.16
N LEU A 25 6.68 6.00 -11.87
CA LEU A 25 6.68 6.03 -13.33
C LEU A 25 6.47 7.44 -13.86
N ASP A 26 5.62 8.22 -13.18
CA ASP A 26 5.42 9.63 -13.51
C ASP A 26 6.67 10.46 -13.20
N ILE A 27 7.22 10.32 -12.00
CA ILE A 27 8.41 11.06 -11.56
C ILE A 27 9.60 10.79 -12.46
N PHE A 28 9.85 9.52 -12.80
CA PHE A 28 10.99 9.10 -13.61
C PHE A 28 10.67 9.03 -15.12
N LYS A 29 9.50 9.52 -15.51
CA LYS A 29 9.07 9.61 -16.93
C LYS A 29 9.17 8.27 -17.67
N GLY A 30 8.76 7.19 -17.02
CA GLY A 30 8.74 5.85 -17.59
C GLY A 30 10.08 5.11 -17.54
N ASP A 31 11.10 5.64 -16.87
CA ASP A 31 12.37 4.96 -16.69
C ASP A 31 12.25 3.85 -15.64
N GLN A 32 11.95 2.64 -16.10
CA GLN A 32 11.73 1.50 -15.25
C GLN A 32 12.99 1.05 -14.48
N LYS A 33 14.16 1.20 -15.09
CA LYS A 33 15.44 0.84 -14.43
C LYS A 33 15.72 1.75 -13.24
N LYS A 34 15.49 3.05 -13.41
CA LYS A 34 15.69 4.03 -12.35
C LYS A 34 14.67 3.84 -11.25
N MET A 35 13.41 3.57 -11.59
CA MET A 35 12.36 3.28 -10.64
C MET A 35 12.68 2.04 -9.81
N LYS A 36 13.13 0.94 -10.44
CA LYS A 36 13.52 -0.27 -9.75
C LYS A 36 14.68 -0.03 -8.79
N TRP A 37 15.69 0.71 -9.23
CA TRP A 37 16.80 1.11 -8.38
C TRP A 37 16.30 1.87 -7.14
N PHE A 38 15.37 2.80 -7.34
CA PHE A 38 14.83 3.60 -6.25
C PHE A 38 14.10 2.73 -5.20
N PHE A 39 13.31 1.75 -5.63
CA PHE A 39 12.64 0.83 -4.73
C PHE A 39 13.58 -0.20 -4.08
N ASP A 40 14.65 -0.57 -4.75
CA ASP A 40 15.61 -1.53 -4.22
C ASP A 40 16.58 -0.91 -3.20
N GLU A 41 16.92 0.38 -3.36
CA GLU A 41 18.00 1.02 -2.62
C GLU A 41 17.55 2.19 -1.72
N ILE A 42 16.47 2.88 -2.06
CA ILE A 42 16.08 4.12 -1.37
C ILE A 42 14.80 3.93 -0.57
N CYS A 43 13.64 3.85 -1.23
CA CYS A 43 12.35 3.60 -0.58
C CYS A 43 11.98 2.13 -0.73
N THR A 44 12.62 1.29 0.09
CA THR A 44 12.47 -0.17 0.02
C THR A 44 11.15 -0.64 0.65
N PHE A 45 10.74 -1.86 0.33
CA PHE A 45 9.59 -2.48 0.97
C PHE A 45 9.79 -2.61 2.48
N ASP A 46 10.99 -2.98 2.92
CA ASP A 46 11.29 -3.10 4.35
C ASP A 46 11.10 -1.76 5.07
N TRP A 47 11.51 -0.66 4.45
CA TRP A 47 11.29 0.66 5.00
C TRP A 47 9.80 0.98 5.12
N ASN A 48 9.01 0.69 4.08
CA ASN A 48 7.57 0.93 4.10
C ASN A 48 6.86 0.04 5.13
N GLU A 49 7.29 -1.21 5.28
CA GLU A 49 6.71 -2.14 6.25
C GLU A 49 6.80 -1.63 7.69
N ASN A 50 7.85 -0.89 8.05
CA ASN A 50 7.98 -0.28 9.37
C ASN A 50 6.82 0.68 9.65
N GLN A 51 6.43 1.48 8.66
CA GLN A 51 5.33 2.43 8.79
C GLN A 51 3.98 1.71 8.80
N ASP A 52 3.85 0.64 8.03
CA ASP A 52 2.65 -0.21 8.05
C ASP A 52 2.46 -0.83 9.44
N ALA A 53 3.56 -1.11 10.14
CA ALA A 53 3.54 -1.62 11.51
C ALA A 53 3.31 -0.53 12.58
N GLY A 54 3.18 0.74 12.19
CA GLY A 54 2.84 1.83 13.09
C GLY A 54 3.90 2.91 13.28
N TYR A 55 5.05 2.82 12.60
CA TYR A 55 6.09 3.85 12.68
C TYR A 55 5.60 5.16 12.02
N PRO A 56 5.79 6.34 12.65
CA PRO A 56 5.27 7.59 12.13
C PRO A 56 5.82 7.94 10.73
N LEU A 57 4.92 8.31 9.81
CA LEU A 57 5.29 8.59 8.43
C LEU A 57 6.25 9.78 8.30
N ALA A 58 5.98 10.86 9.02
CA ALA A 58 6.82 12.07 8.98
C ALA A 58 8.24 11.77 9.47
N GLN A 59 8.36 11.04 10.58
CA GLN A 59 9.66 10.67 11.14
C GLN A 59 10.42 9.76 10.19
N ALA A 60 9.76 8.75 9.63
CA ALA A 60 10.39 7.84 8.67
C ALA A 60 10.90 8.57 7.43
N THR A 61 10.11 9.53 6.93
CA THR A 61 10.48 10.35 5.78
C THR A 61 11.72 11.19 6.08
N GLU A 62 11.73 11.90 7.22
CA GLU A 62 12.88 12.72 7.62
C GLU A 62 14.15 11.91 7.81
N GLU A 63 14.05 10.74 8.42
CA GLU A 63 15.19 9.85 8.60
C GLU A 63 15.75 9.36 7.27
N ARG A 64 14.87 9.01 6.33
CA ARG A 64 15.30 8.56 5.00
C ARG A 64 15.93 9.69 4.20
N VAL A 65 15.38 10.90 4.29
CA VAL A 65 15.95 12.10 3.66
C VAL A 65 17.35 12.41 4.23
N ALA A 66 17.54 12.22 5.54
CA ALA A 66 18.85 12.42 6.17
C ALA A 66 19.91 11.47 5.62
N LEU A 67 19.54 10.24 5.27
CA LEU A 67 20.44 9.26 4.65
C LEU A 67 20.72 9.57 3.18
N PHE A 68 19.75 10.12 2.46
CA PHE A 68 19.83 10.38 1.02
C PHE A 68 19.32 11.78 0.67
N PRO A 69 19.99 12.85 1.18
CA PRO A 69 19.49 14.22 1.01
C PRO A 69 19.39 14.65 -0.46
N GLN A 70 20.19 14.07 -1.36
CA GLN A 70 20.15 14.38 -2.78
C GLN A 70 18.86 13.87 -3.45
N TYR A 71 18.10 13.01 -2.80
CA TYR A 71 16.86 12.44 -3.34
C TYR A 71 15.64 12.88 -2.52
N GLU A 72 15.73 13.97 -1.79
CA GLU A 72 14.70 14.46 -0.88
C GLU A 72 13.32 14.53 -1.55
N ASP A 73 13.22 15.14 -2.71
CA ASP A 73 11.93 15.32 -3.40
C ASP A 73 11.30 13.97 -3.77
N TRP A 74 12.11 13.02 -4.19
CA TRP A 74 11.64 11.69 -4.54
C TRP A 74 11.17 10.91 -3.30
N ILE A 75 11.89 11.03 -2.20
CA ILE A 75 11.55 10.36 -0.93
C ILE A 75 10.26 10.94 -0.36
N ARG A 76 10.12 12.26 -0.34
CA ARG A 76 8.93 12.93 0.19
C ARG A 76 7.67 12.62 -0.62
N ALA A 77 7.81 12.31 -1.90
CA ALA A 77 6.68 11.95 -2.75
C ALA A 77 6.01 10.63 -2.34
N TYR A 78 6.72 9.72 -1.66
CA TYR A 78 6.17 8.41 -1.30
C TYR A 78 4.89 8.55 -0.48
N TYR A 79 4.90 9.33 0.58
CA TYR A 79 3.70 9.60 1.38
C TYR A 79 3.01 10.90 1.00
N GLY A 80 3.73 11.86 0.43
CA GLY A 80 3.15 13.11 -0.05
C GLY A 80 2.19 12.92 -1.22
N ARG A 81 2.42 11.90 -2.05
CA ARG A 81 1.57 11.56 -3.19
C ARG A 81 0.94 10.17 -3.02
N TRP A 82 0.80 9.69 -1.79
CA TRP A 82 0.34 8.32 -1.52
C TRP A 82 -1.03 8.04 -2.12
N GLU A 83 -1.92 9.03 -2.15
CA GLU A 83 -3.26 8.87 -2.74
C GLU A 83 -3.20 8.50 -4.22
N GLU A 84 -2.20 8.97 -4.94
CA GLU A 84 -2.02 8.67 -6.36
C GLU A 84 -1.56 7.23 -6.61
N MET A 85 -1.14 6.52 -5.57
CA MET A 85 -0.80 5.11 -5.65
C MET A 85 -2.04 4.21 -5.64
N LEU A 86 -3.21 4.76 -5.31
CA LEU A 86 -4.48 4.05 -5.32
C LEU A 86 -5.18 4.24 -6.66
N ARG A 87 -5.62 3.13 -7.26
CA ARG A 87 -6.36 3.14 -8.53
C ARG A 87 -7.80 2.65 -8.38
N GLY A 88 -8.28 2.55 -7.14
CA GLY A 88 -9.63 2.13 -6.83
C GLY A 88 -9.73 0.66 -6.46
N ALA A 89 -10.96 0.15 -6.39
CA ALA A 89 -11.21 -1.21 -5.97
C ALA A 89 -10.91 -2.21 -7.09
N ILE A 90 -10.42 -3.38 -6.71
CA ILE A 90 -10.29 -4.52 -7.62
C ILE A 90 -11.67 -5.18 -7.70
N HIS A 91 -12.41 -4.90 -8.78
CA HIS A 91 -13.84 -5.24 -8.88
C HIS A 91 -14.13 -6.72 -8.75
N GLU A 92 -13.30 -7.58 -9.31
CA GLU A 92 -13.50 -9.03 -9.24
C GLU A 92 -13.45 -9.53 -7.79
N THR A 93 -12.47 -9.07 -7.03
CA THR A 93 -12.30 -9.44 -5.62
C THR A 93 -13.42 -8.85 -4.76
N VAL A 94 -13.84 -7.61 -5.05
CA VAL A 94 -14.95 -6.97 -4.34
C VAL A 94 -16.24 -7.73 -4.58
N ALA A 95 -16.50 -8.16 -5.82
CA ALA A 95 -17.68 -8.96 -6.13
C ALA A 95 -17.70 -10.29 -5.35
N LEU A 96 -16.55 -10.98 -5.28
CA LEU A 96 -16.41 -12.19 -4.48
C LEU A 96 -16.66 -11.92 -2.99
N LEU A 97 -16.10 -10.84 -2.47
CA LEU A 97 -16.31 -10.44 -1.07
C LEU A 97 -17.79 -10.23 -0.77
N LYS A 98 -18.53 -9.55 -1.65
CA LYS A 98 -19.96 -9.34 -1.46
C LYS A 98 -20.75 -10.65 -1.42
N LEU A 99 -20.40 -11.60 -2.27
CA LEU A 99 -21.03 -12.92 -2.26
C LEU A 99 -20.78 -13.65 -0.95
N LEU A 100 -19.56 -13.56 -0.41
CA LEU A 100 -19.19 -14.22 0.84
C LEU A 100 -19.84 -13.54 2.06
N ILE A 101 -19.98 -12.22 2.05
CA ILE A 101 -20.66 -11.50 3.14
C ILE A 101 -22.13 -11.89 3.23
N ASP A 102 -22.78 -12.09 2.08
CA ASP A 102 -24.21 -12.45 2.01
C ASP A 102 -24.45 -13.93 2.36
N ASP A 103 -23.40 -14.74 2.43
CA ASP A 103 -23.50 -16.18 2.76
C ASP A 103 -23.29 -16.37 4.26
N PRO A 104 -24.31 -16.84 5.01
CA PRO A 104 -24.18 -17.03 6.46
C PRO A 104 -23.21 -18.15 6.85
N THR A 105 -22.72 -18.95 5.88
CA THR A 105 -21.72 -19.99 6.12
C THR A 105 -20.33 -19.40 6.39
N TYR A 106 -20.10 -18.13 6.03
CA TYR A 106 -18.77 -17.52 6.12
C TYR A 106 -18.77 -16.30 7.03
N HIS A 107 -17.71 -16.20 7.84
CA HIS A 107 -17.34 -14.97 8.53
C HIS A 107 -16.20 -14.31 7.76
N VAL A 108 -16.43 -13.07 7.31
CA VAL A 108 -15.48 -12.36 6.44
C VAL A 108 -14.79 -11.25 7.24
N TYR A 109 -13.47 -11.21 7.14
CA TYR A 109 -12.63 -10.21 7.81
C TYR A 109 -11.72 -9.53 6.79
N ALA A 110 -11.48 -8.24 6.98
CA ALA A 110 -10.49 -7.50 6.20
C ALA A 110 -9.19 -7.41 6.99
N LEU A 111 -8.09 -7.77 6.35
CA LEU A 111 -6.75 -7.64 6.91
C LEU A 111 -6.00 -6.57 6.14
N THR A 112 -5.33 -5.66 6.85
CA THR A 112 -4.52 -4.62 6.23
C THR A 112 -3.14 -4.55 6.87
N ASN A 113 -2.12 -4.35 6.02
CA ASN A 113 -0.76 -4.08 6.44
C ASN A 113 -0.41 -2.59 6.31
N TRP A 114 -1.40 -1.74 6.06
CA TRP A 114 -1.16 -0.31 5.89
C TRP A 114 -0.99 0.40 7.22
N SER A 115 -0.24 1.51 7.17
CA SER A 115 -0.11 2.43 8.29
C SER A 115 -1.48 2.95 8.74
N GLY A 116 -1.65 3.15 10.06
CA GLY A 116 -2.84 3.78 10.60
C GLY A 116 -3.08 5.19 10.08
N GLU A 117 -2.03 5.86 9.58
CA GLU A 117 -2.13 7.20 8.99
C GLU A 117 -2.61 7.16 7.53
N THR A 118 -2.29 6.09 6.78
CA THR A 118 -2.70 5.95 5.37
C THR A 118 -4.01 5.20 5.20
N PHE A 119 -4.36 4.32 6.12
CA PHE A 119 -5.57 3.51 6.03
C PHE A 119 -6.85 4.34 5.87
N PRO A 120 -7.08 5.46 6.59
CA PRO A 120 -8.27 6.29 6.39
C PRO A 120 -8.40 6.89 5.01
N ILE A 121 -7.28 7.06 4.28
CA ILE A 121 -7.27 7.58 2.91
C ILE A 121 -7.84 6.53 1.95
N ALA A 122 -7.55 5.27 2.20
CA ALA A 122 -8.04 4.16 1.39
C ALA A 122 -9.51 3.82 1.72
#